data_bc47e9d5a3aa35d2410e3cc3c6113fd9
#
_entry.id   bc47e9d5a3aa35d2410e3cc3c6113fd9
#
_cell.length_a   1.000
_cell.length_b   1.000
_cell.length_c   1.000
_cell.angle_alpha   90.00
_cell.angle_beta   90.00
_cell.angle_gamma   90.00
#
_symmetry.space_group_name_H-M   'P 1'
#
loop_
_entity.id
_entity.type
_entity.pdbx_description
1 polymer ?
#
loop_
_entity_poly.entity_id
_entity_poly.type
_entity_poly.pdbx_seq_one_letter_code
_entity_poly.pdbx_strand_id
1 'polypeptide(L)'
;MQLLADEIKRKMFSRVFIFFSCLFVLGGCVSSDEPMPEIVHSSGSKSILIPPRVIKPKQGWGSAYKNIPRNWLPPSQLEKKWVAVVVHHSATETGNAAIFDKLHKEQNHWEGVGYDFVIGNGTDSGDGQVEVTFRWRKQIPGAHCGGTAGNWANKDGIGICLVGNFSYRVPTARQMQSLLKLVRFLQQRYRIPTSRIYGHKTTPGARVTACPGRKFPMARLKSML
;
A
#
# COMPACT_ATOMS: atom_id res chain seq x y z
N MET A 1 24.72 27.64 14.85
CA MET A 1 24.12 26.31 14.54
C MET A 1 23.04 26.37 13.46
N GLN A 2 22.34 27.49 13.27
CA GLN A 2 21.29 27.66 12.25
C GLN A 2 21.83 27.72 10.82
N LEU A 3 22.99 28.36 10.61
CA LEU A 3 23.63 28.51 9.29
C LEU A 3 24.13 27.22 8.65
N LEU A 4 24.52 26.22 9.47
CA LEU A 4 24.98 24.91 8.96
C LEU A 4 23.82 24.01 8.47
N ALA A 5 22.63 24.16 9.06
CA ALA A 5 21.45 23.42 8.68
C ALA A 5 20.87 23.88 7.32
N ASP A 6 20.99 25.17 7.01
CA ASP A 6 20.49 25.75 5.76
C ASP A 6 21.44 25.45 4.58
N GLU A 7 22.73 25.31 4.84
CA GLU A 7 23.71 24.92 3.80
C GLU A 7 23.59 23.46 3.39
N ILE A 8 23.23 22.56 4.32
CA ILE A 8 22.94 21.15 4.02
C ILE A 8 21.67 21.02 3.19
N LYS A 9 20.65 21.82 3.48
CA LYS A 9 19.40 21.83 2.66
C LYS A 9 19.66 22.34 1.23
N ARG A 10 20.47 23.36 1.03
CA ARG A 10 20.82 23.87 -0.31
C ARG A 10 21.59 22.87 -1.16
N LYS A 11 22.51 22.09 -0.58
CA LYS A 11 23.29 21.08 -1.32
C LYS A 11 22.49 19.83 -1.72
N MET A 12 21.39 19.53 -1.03
CA MET A 12 20.48 18.43 -1.44
C MET A 12 19.55 18.80 -2.61
N PHE A 13 19.26 20.09 -2.83
CA PHE A 13 18.36 20.54 -3.90
C PHE A 13 19.04 20.82 -5.24
N SER A 14 20.40 20.84 -5.30
CA SER A 14 21.16 21.27 -6.50
C SER A 14 21.61 20.14 -7.43
N ARG A 15 21.15 18.89 -7.27
CA ARG A 15 21.62 17.76 -8.11
C ARG A 15 20.54 17.01 -8.89
N VAL A 16 19.41 17.65 -9.19
CA VAL A 16 18.38 17.06 -10.09
C VAL A 16 17.91 18.10 -11.11
N PHE A 17 18.86 18.68 -11.89
CA PHE A 17 18.56 19.36 -13.15
C PHE A 17 19.72 19.15 -14.09
N ILE A 18 19.71 18.09 -14.89
CA ILE A 18 20.54 17.97 -16.10
C ILE A 18 19.65 17.43 -17.22
N PHE A 19 19.31 18.35 -18.12
CA PHE A 19 19.14 18.24 -19.57
C PHE A 19 18.44 17.01 -20.16
N PHE A 20 17.26 17.27 -20.75
CA PHE A 20 16.87 16.65 -22.00
C PHE A 20 16.63 17.74 -23.05
N SER A 21 17.61 17.86 -23.94
CA SER A 21 17.54 18.68 -25.14
C SER A 21 16.67 17.94 -26.17
N CYS A 22 15.57 18.56 -26.59
CA CYS A 22 14.74 18.08 -27.70
C CYS A 22 15.47 18.28 -29.03
N LEU A 23 15.74 17.19 -29.72
CA LEU A 23 16.07 17.19 -31.13
C LEU A 23 14.78 17.02 -31.92
N PHE A 24 14.29 18.10 -32.56
CA PHE A 24 13.22 18.06 -33.55
C PHE A 24 13.76 17.47 -34.86
N VAL A 25 13.27 16.30 -35.26
CA VAL A 25 13.41 15.82 -36.64
C VAL A 25 12.07 15.94 -37.31
N LEU A 26 12.02 16.85 -38.29
CA LEU A 26 10.96 16.97 -39.26
C LEU A 26 11.00 15.77 -40.20
N GLY A 27 9.96 14.98 -40.27
CA GLY A 27 9.81 13.86 -41.19
C GLY A 27 8.34 13.72 -41.63
N GLY A 28 8.14 13.89 -42.88
CA GLY A 28 6.99 14.05 -43.72
C GLY A 28 5.74 13.22 -43.47
N CYS A 29 4.63 13.86 -43.76
CA CYS A 29 3.32 13.25 -43.95
C CYS A 29 3.34 12.28 -45.14
N VAL A 30 3.06 11.01 -44.89
CA VAL A 30 2.55 10.10 -45.94
C VAL A 30 1.14 9.72 -45.51
N SER A 31 0.16 10.21 -46.26
CA SER A 31 -1.22 9.77 -46.18
C SER A 31 -1.36 8.41 -46.86
N SER A 32 -1.69 7.38 -46.13
CA SER A 32 -2.20 6.13 -46.67
C SER A 32 -3.68 6.02 -46.32
N ASP A 33 -4.55 6.31 -47.29
CA ASP A 33 -5.95 5.96 -47.26
C ASP A 33 -6.09 4.43 -47.35
N GLU A 34 -6.21 3.75 -46.21
CA GLU A 34 -6.75 2.39 -46.19
C GLU A 34 -8.19 2.44 -45.66
N PRO A 35 -9.14 1.81 -46.35
CA PRO A 35 -10.54 1.80 -45.94
C PRO A 35 -10.67 0.92 -44.67
N MET A 36 -11.35 1.48 -43.66
CA MET A 36 -11.73 0.77 -42.44
C MET A 36 -12.57 -0.48 -42.76
N PRO A 37 -12.33 -1.60 -42.13
CA PRO A 37 -13.19 -2.79 -42.29
C PRO A 37 -14.58 -2.51 -41.71
N GLU A 38 -15.59 -2.82 -42.52
CA GLU A 38 -17.01 -2.71 -42.23
C GLU A 38 -17.36 -3.63 -41.05
N ILE A 39 -17.87 -3.05 -39.95
CA ILE A 39 -18.32 -3.81 -38.79
C ILE A 39 -19.67 -4.44 -39.12
N VAL A 40 -19.68 -5.70 -39.45
CA VAL A 40 -20.90 -6.52 -39.58
C VAL A 40 -21.52 -6.66 -38.19
N HIS A 41 -22.61 -5.94 -37.93
CA HIS A 41 -23.45 -6.13 -36.76
C HIS A 41 -24.16 -7.50 -36.86
N SER A 42 -23.59 -8.53 -36.20
CA SER A 42 -24.30 -9.76 -35.93
C SER A 42 -25.32 -9.47 -34.82
N SER A 43 -26.57 -9.37 -35.16
CA SER A 43 -27.71 -9.30 -34.25
C SER A 43 -27.88 -10.66 -33.58
N GLY A 44 -27.91 -10.67 -32.25
CA GLY A 44 -28.44 -11.80 -31.46
C GLY A 44 -27.46 -12.47 -30.50
N SER A 45 -26.96 -11.75 -29.55
CA SER A 45 -26.48 -12.36 -28.30
C SER A 45 -27.24 -11.75 -27.12
N LYS A 46 -28.19 -12.52 -26.55
CA LYS A 46 -28.82 -12.17 -25.29
C LYS A 46 -27.70 -12.08 -24.22
N SER A 47 -27.38 -10.87 -23.82
CA SER A 47 -26.53 -10.62 -22.68
C SER A 47 -27.18 -11.26 -21.44
N ILE A 48 -26.67 -12.42 -21.02
CA ILE A 48 -27.00 -13.01 -19.73
C ILE A 48 -26.30 -12.13 -18.69
N LEU A 49 -27.04 -11.21 -18.11
CA LEU A 49 -26.60 -10.49 -16.89
C LEU A 49 -26.45 -11.54 -15.79
N ILE A 50 -25.21 -12.03 -15.63
CA ILE A 50 -24.86 -12.82 -14.46
C ILE A 50 -24.85 -11.85 -13.28
N PRO A 51 -25.78 -11.94 -12.32
CA PRO A 51 -25.75 -11.06 -11.17
C PRO A 51 -24.41 -11.25 -10.44
N PRO A 52 -23.84 -10.17 -9.86
CA PRO A 52 -22.60 -10.28 -9.10
C PRO A 52 -22.78 -11.36 -8.04
N ARG A 53 -21.91 -12.37 -8.06
CA ARG A 53 -21.94 -13.49 -7.11
C ARG A 53 -21.73 -12.92 -5.71
N VAL A 54 -22.81 -12.73 -4.98
CA VAL A 54 -22.76 -12.37 -3.55
C VAL A 54 -22.05 -13.52 -2.84
N ILE A 55 -20.80 -13.29 -2.46
CA ILE A 55 -20.04 -14.22 -1.62
C ILE A 55 -20.67 -14.11 -0.23
N LYS A 56 -21.68 -14.97 0.03
CA LYS A 56 -22.25 -15.09 1.38
C LYS A 56 -21.11 -15.44 2.33
N PRO A 57 -20.95 -14.70 3.46
CA PRO A 57 -19.96 -15.08 4.47
C PRO A 57 -20.24 -16.52 4.90
N LYS A 58 -19.24 -17.41 4.79
CA LYS A 58 -19.40 -18.79 5.26
C LYS A 58 -19.79 -18.78 6.73
N GLN A 59 -20.93 -19.36 7.05
CA GLN A 59 -21.34 -19.67 8.42
C GLN A 59 -20.19 -20.46 9.08
N GLY A 60 -19.64 -19.95 10.18
CA GLY A 60 -18.52 -20.56 10.90
C GLY A 60 -17.47 -19.55 11.40
N TRP A 61 -17.59 -18.28 11.04
CA TRP A 61 -16.61 -17.22 11.41
C TRP A 61 -16.88 -16.60 12.80
N GLY A 62 -17.95 -16.97 13.48
CA GLY A 62 -18.44 -16.32 14.70
C GLY A 62 -17.46 -16.33 15.89
N SER A 63 -16.63 -17.34 16.06
CA SER A 63 -15.69 -17.40 17.20
C SER A 63 -14.32 -16.81 16.90
N ALA A 64 -13.82 -16.92 15.66
CA ALA A 64 -12.50 -16.44 15.27
C ALA A 64 -12.39 -14.91 15.24
N TYR A 65 -13.51 -14.19 15.08
CA TYR A 65 -13.54 -12.71 15.01
C TYR A 65 -14.15 -12.04 16.25
N LYS A 66 -14.42 -12.78 17.33
CA LYS A 66 -15.08 -12.26 18.52
C LYS A 66 -14.42 -11.01 19.12
N ASN A 67 -13.13 -10.80 18.85
CA ASN A 67 -12.34 -9.69 19.37
C ASN A 67 -11.71 -8.79 18.27
N ILE A 68 -12.22 -8.83 17.04
CA ILE A 68 -11.72 -7.98 15.97
C ILE A 68 -12.56 -6.69 15.90
N PRO A 69 -11.93 -5.50 15.91
CA PRO A 69 -12.64 -4.24 15.74
C PRO A 69 -13.45 -4.22 14.44
N ARG A 70 -14.70 -3.77 14.51
CA ARG A 70 -15.61 -3.75 13.35
C ARG A 70 -15.05 -2.95 12.17
N ASN A 71 -14.30 -1.88 12.45
CA ASN A 71 -13.69 -1.04 11.40
C ASN A 71 -12.55 -1.72 10.63
N TRP A 72 -12.06 -2.90 11.11
CA TRP A 72 -11.10 -3.71 10.34
C TRP A 72 -11.80 -4.55 9.27
N LEU A 73 -13.12 -4.77 9.41
CA LEU A 73 -13.87 -5.49 8.40
C LEU A 73 -14.05 -4.61 7.15
N PRO A 74 -13.71 -5.11 5.95
CA PRO A 74 -13.96 -4.36 4.73
C PRO A 74 -15.46 -4.32 4.43
N PRO A 75 -15.94 -3.31 3.67
CA PRO A 75 -17.31 -3.30 3.16
C PRO A 75 -17.53 -4.51 2.26
N SER A 76 -18.54 -5.33 2.59
CA SER A 76 -18.79 -6.62 1.90
C SER A 76 -19.02 -6.49 0.40
N GLN A 77 -19.61 -5.37 -0.04
CA GLN A 77 -19.89 -5.09 -1.45
C GLN A 77 -18.63 -4.72 -2.26
N LEU A 78 -17.60 -4.20 -1.60
CA LEU A 78 -16.36 -3.73 -2.23
C LEU A 78 -15.20 -4.71 -2.03
N GLU A 79 -15.38 -5.70 -1.14
CA GLU A 79 -14.31 -6.60 -0.73
C GLU A 79 -13.72 -7.37 -1.90
N LYS A 80 -12.43 -7.17 -2.12
CA LYS A 80 -11.66 -7.88 -3.13
C LYS A 80 -10.76 -8.96 -2.51
N LYS A 81 -10.11 -9.75 -3.35
CA LYS A 81 -9.12 -10.74 -2.94
C LYS A 81 -7.77 -10.06 -2.74
N TRP A 82 -7.21 -10.16 -1.51
CA TRP A 82 -5.86 -9.76 -1.20
C TRP A 82 -4.94 -10.98 -1.13
N VAL A 83 -3.69 -10.84 -1.58
CA VAL A 83 -2.77 -11.98 -1.73
C VAL A 83 -1.50 -11.89 -0.89
N ALA A 84 -1.21 -10.73 -0.32
CA ALA A 84 0.00 -10.48 0.47
C ALA A 84 -0.23 -9.39 1.52
N VAL A 85 0.65 -9.30 2.51
CA VAL A 85 0.81 -8.16 3.41
C VAL A 85 2.21 -7.61 3.25
N VAL A 86 2.33 -6.29 3.16
CA VAL A 86 3.60 -5.57 3.11
C VAL A 86 3.70 -4.64 4.30
N VAL A 87 4.69 -4.89 5.15
CA VAL A 87 4.95 -4.12 6.38
C VAL A 87 5.95 -3.01 6.09
N HIS A 88 5.60 -1.80 6.54
CA HIS A 88 6.38 -0.58 6.39
C HIS A 88 6.65 0.08 7.74
N HIS A 89 7.61 0.99 7.76
CA HIS A 89 7.71 2.05 8.74
C HIS A 89 7.50 3.42 8.08
N SER A 90 7.11 4.41 8.88
CA SER A 90 6.98 5.78 8.40
C SER A 90 8.33 6.46 8.16
N ALA A 91 9.40 5.95 8.78
CA ALA A 91 10.73 6.58 8.86
C ALA A 91 10.72 7.94 9.57
N THR A 92 9.65 8.27 10.30
CA THR A 92 9.46 9.47 11.13
C THR A 92 9.35 9.07 12.60
N GLU A 93 9.57 9.99 13.52
CA GLU A 93 9.40 9.74 14.96
C GLU A 93 7.93 9.86 15.38
N THR A 94 7.16 10.65 14.68
CA THR A 94 5.76 11.00 14.94
C THR A 94 4.91 10.80 13.69
N GLY A 95 3.60 10.80 13.84
CA GLY A 95 2.65 10.71 12.73
C GLY A 95 1.41 9.89 13.06
N ASN A 96 0.46 9.96 12.17
CA ASN A 96 -0.77 9.18 12.14
C ASN A 96 -1.32 9.10 10.72
N ALA A 97 -2.43 8.41 10.51
CA ALA A 97 -3.02 8.26 9.18
C ALA A 97 -3.39 9.60 8.53
N ALA A 98 -3.90 10.57 9.30
CA ALA A 98 -4.30 11.88 8.78
C ALA A 98 -3.09 12.74 8.38
N ILE A 99 -2.04 12.73 9.20
CA ILE A 99 -0.78 13.43 8.88
C ILE A 99 -0.16 12.84 7.61
N PHE A 100 -0.10 11.52 7.49
CA PHE A 100 0.45 10.88 6.28
C PHE A 100 -0.46 11.08 5.06
N ASP A 101 -1.77 11.19 5.23
CA ASP A 101 -2.69 11.53 4.15
C ASP A 101 -2.37 12.92 3.57
N LYS A 102 -2.20 13.91 4.44
CA LYS A 102 -1.81 15.26 4.04
C LYS A 102 -0.44 15.28 3.37
N LEU A 103 0.59 14.69 3.99
CA LEU A 103 1.94 14.66 3.44
C LEU A 103 2.01 13.98 2.08
N HIS A 104 1.32 12.86 1.90
CA HIS A 104 1.32 12.14 0.63
C HIS A 104 0.60 12.91 -0.48
N LYS A 105 -0.45 13.67 -0.16
CA LYS A 105 -1.09 14.59 -1.12
C LYS A 105 -0.17 15.75 -1.52
N GLU A 106 0.41 16.41 -0.53
CA GLU A 106 1.19 17.64 -0.76
C GLU A 106 2.57 17.38 -1.36
N GLN A 107 3.26 16.31 -0.92
CA GLN A 107 4.65 16.06 -1.33
C GLN A 107 4.76 15.06 -2.48
N ASN A 108 3.90 14.05 -2.51
CA ASN A 108 3.97 12.99 -3.52
C ASN A 108 2.92 13.15 -4.61
N HIS A 109 1.99 14.10 -4.47
CA HIS A 109 0.84 14.30 -5.36
C HIS A 109 -0.02 13.04 -5.54
N TRP A 110 -0.11 12.22 -4.47
CA TRP A 110 -0.95 11.03 -4.45
C TRP A 110 -2.38 11.39 -4.03
N GLU A 111 -3.32 10.46 -4.25
CA GLU A 111 -4.71 10.59 -3.83
C GLU A 111 -4.88 10.74 -2.30
N GLY A 112 -3.85 10.38 -1.54
CA GLY A 112 -3.78 10.44 -0.08
C GLY A 112 -2.82 9.40 0.48
N VAL A 113 -3.02 9.02 1.75
CA VAL A 113 -2.17 8.03 2.42
C VAL A 113 -2.05 6.76 1.58
N GLY A 114 -0.81 6.27 1.40
CA GLY A 114 -0.52 5.13 0.53
C GLY A 114 -0.87 3.76 1.14
N TYR A 115 -1.00 3.68 2.47
CA TYR A 115 -1.20 2.45 3.23
C TYR A 115 -2.68 2.15 3.47
N ASP A 116 -3.01 0.86 3.72
CA ASP A 116 -4.35 0.41 4.13
C ASP A 116 -4.58 0.62 5.63
N PHE A 117 -3.50 0.44 6.43
CA PHE A 117 -3.52 0.61 7.88
C PHE A 117 -2.29 1.38 8.35
N VAL A 118 -2.46 2.17 9.42
CA VAL A 118 -1.37 2.83 10.14
C VAL A 118 -1.45 2.42 11.60
N ILE A 119 -0.30 2.08 12.22
CA ILE A 119 -0.21 1.68 13.63
C ILE A 119 0.60 2.72 14.40
N GLY A 120 -0.08 3.45 15.28
CA GLY A 120 0.49 4.52 16.09
C GLY A 120 1.52 4.04 17.12
N ASN A 121 2.37 4.96 17.55
CA ASN A 121 3.43 4.73 18.53
C ASN A 121 3.26 5.52 19.84
N GLY A 122 2.09 6.16 20.05
CA GLY A 122 1.80 6.97 21.22
C GLY A 122 2.08 8.47 21.08
N THR A 123 2.49 8.94 19.89
CA THR A 123 2.72 10.38 19.64
C THR A 123 1.45 11.08 19.15
N ASP A 124 1.11 10.93 17.87
CA ASP A 124 -0.06 11.57 17.24
C ASP A 124 -1.30 10.65 17.17
N SER A 125 -1.14 9.39 17.58
CA SER A 125 -2.21 8.43 17.82
C SER A 125 -1.76 7.44 18.89
N GLY A 126 -2.70 6.69 19.51
CA GLY A 126 -2.39 5.81 20.63
C GLY A 126 -1.32 4.76 20.30
N ASP A 127 -0.47 4.38 21.27
CA ASP A 127 0.54 3.34 21.09
C ASP A 127 -0.11 1.98 20.81
N GLY A 128 0.15 1.45 19.61
CA GLY A 128 -0.50 0.25 19.09
C GLY A 128 -1.91 0.49 18.52
N GLN A 129 -2.41 1.73 18.49
CA GLN A 129 -3.68 2.05 17.84
C GLN A 129 -3.60 1.76 16.35
N VAL A 130 -4.55 0.96 15.83
CA VAL A 130 -4.66 0.67 14.41
C VAL A 130 -5.68 1.61 13.77
N GLU A 131 -5.19 2.45 12.88
CA GLU A 131 -5.99 3.39 12.09
C GLU A 131 -6.27 2.78 10.71
N VAL A 132 -7.55 2.76 10.35
CA VAL A 132 -8.02 2.22 9.07
C VAL A 132 -8.16 3.36 8.07
N THR A 133 -7.44 3.30 6.97
CA THR A 133 -7.41 4.36 5.96
C THR A 133 -8.56 4.25 4.97
N PHE A 134 -8.69 5.28 4.12
CA PHE A 134 -9.70 5.27 3.05
C PHE A 134 -9.44 4.17 2.01
N ARG A 135 -8.18 3.75 1.80
CA ARG A 135 -7.84 2.69 0.84
C ARG A 135 -8.45 1.36 1.24
N TRP A 136 -8.31 0.99 2.52
CA TRP A 136 -8.96 -0.20 3.04
C TRP A 136 -10.49 -0.11 2.97
N ARG A 137 -11.05 1.04 3.35
CA ARG A 137 -12.52 1.24 3.33
C ARG A 137 -13.10 1.20 1.92
N LYS A 138 -12.37 1.68 0.92
CA LYS A 138 -12.76 1.65 -0.50
C LYS A 138 -12.26 0.40 -1.23
N GLN A 139 -11.44 -0.44 -0.61
CA GLN A 139 -10.82 -1.63 -1.21
C GLN A 139 -10.09 -1.33 -2.52
N ILE A 140 -9.37 -0.21 -2.57
CA ILE A 140 -8.64 0.28 -3.75
C ILE A 140 -7.12 0.01 -3.61
N PRO A 141 -6.37 0.04 -4.71
CA PRO A 141 -4.92 -0.13 -4.68
C PRO A 141 -4.22 0.85 -3.75
N GLY A 142 -3.20 0.38 -3.04
CA GLY A 142 -2.30 1.21 -2.27
C GLY A 142 -1.34 2.04 -3.13
N ALA A 143 -0.54 2.88 -2.47
CA ALA A 143 0.60 3.57 -3.04
C ALA A 143 1.79 3.44 -2.05
N HIS A 144 2.16 2.20 -1.71
CA HIS A 144 3.12 1.91 -0.65
C HIS A 144 4.33 1.09 -1.12
N CYS A 145 4.26 0.40 -2.25
CA CYS A 145 5.32 -0.51 -2.69
C CYS A 145 5.51 -0.45 -4.21
N GLY A 146 6.28 0.55 -4.67
CA GLY A 146 6.55 0.75 -6.09
C GLY A 146 7.60 -0.20 -6.65
N GLY A 147 7.61 -0.35 -8.00
CA GLY A 147 8.60 -1.12 -8.76
C GLY A 147 8.20 -2.56 -9.03
N THR A 148 7.20 -3.11 -8.35
CA THR A 148 6.77 -4.50 -8.56
C THR A 148 6.11 -4.70 -9.92
N ALA A 149 6.34 -5.85 -10.55
CA ALA A 149 5.79 -6.17 -11.87
C ALA A 149 4.27 -5.99 -11.90
N GLY A 150 3.74 -5.25 -12.88
CA GLY A 150 2.32 -4.94 -12.97
C GLY A 150 1.75 -4.18 -11.77
N ASN A 151 2.63 -3.63 -10.90
CA ASN A 151 2.26 -2.94 -9.65
C ASN A 151 1.49 -3.84 -8.65
N TRP A 152 1.79 -5.16 -8.65
CA TRP A 152 1.01 -6.15 -7.90
C TRP A 152 0.96 -5.86 -6.40
N ALA A 153 2.08 -5.37 -5.81
CA ALA A 153 2.12 -5.14 -4.37
C ALA A 153 1.19 -4.00 -3.92
N ASN A 154 0.98 -2.99 -4.76
CA ASN A 154 -0.01 -1.95 -4.51
C ASN A 154 -1.44 -2.40 -4.86
N LYS A 155 -1.60 -3.21 -5.92
CA LYS A 155 -2.93 -3.67 -6.36
C LYS A 155 -3.51 -4.75 -5.45
N ASP A 156 -2.68 -5.72 -5.05
CA ASP A 156 -3.13 -6.96 -4.42
C ASP A 156 -2.48 -7.23 -3.06
N GLY A 157 -1.57 -6.37 -2.62
CA GLY A 157 -0.92 -6.40 -1.30
C GLY A 157 -1.51 -5.37 -0.36
N ILE A 158 -1.71 -5.76 0.90
CA ILE A 158 -2.20 -4.90 1.97
C ILE A 158 -1.00 -4.19 2.61
N GLY A 159 -0.95 -2.87 2.53
CA GLY A 159 0.10 -2.04 3.13
C GLY A 159 -0.19 -1.70 4.59
N ILE A 160 0.69 -2.08 5.51
CA ILE A 160 0.60 -1.73 6.92
C ILE A 160 1.83 -0.90 7.31
N CYS A 161 1.62 0.35 7.72
CA CYS A 161 2.69 1.23 8.17
C CYS A 161 2.69 1.34 9.70
N LEU A 162 3.84 1.13 10.33
CA LEU A 162 4.04 1.47 11.75
C LEU A 162 4.73 2.82 11.86
N VAL A 163 4.20 3.69 12.71
CA VAL A 163 4.84 4.98 13.00
C VAL A 163 6.15 4.75 13.75
N GLY A 164 7.25 5.25 13.21
CA GLY A 164 8.57 5.11 13.80
C GLY A 164 9.68 4.97 12.76
N ASN A 165 10.93 5.24 13.17
CA ASN A 165 12.11 5.00 12.35
C ASN A 165 12.87 3.75 12.83
N PHE A 166 12.53 2.59 12.29
CA PHE A 166 13.11 1.32 12.70
C PHE A 166 14.46 1.00 12.03
N SER A 167 15.07 1.98 11.41
CA SER A 167 16.51 1.94 11.14
C SER A 167 17.34 2.18 12.41
N TYR A 168 16.79 2.90 13.39
CA TYR A 168 17.48 3.31 14.62
C TYR A 168 16.90 2.72 15.90
N ARG A 169 15.60 2.43 15.95
CA ARG A 169 14.93 1.85 17.13
C ARG A 169 14.06 0.65 16.74
N VAL A 170 13.56 -0.08 17.72
CA VAL A 170 12.58 -1.16 17.52
C VAL A 170 11.16 -0.62 17.66
N PRO A 171 10.16 -1.26 17.07
CA PRO A 171 8.75 -0.97 17.34
C PRO A 171 8.42 -1.18 18.82
N THR A 172 7.43 -0.47 19.34
CA THR A 172 6.93 -0.70 20.70
C THR A 172 6.30 -2.10 20.83
N ALA A 173 6.21 -2.60 22.06
CA ALA A 173 5.55 -3.88 22.30
C ALA A 173 4.08 -3.85 21.88
N ARG A 174 3.38 -2.72 22.09
CA ARG A 174 1.99 -2.53 21.68
C ARG A 174 1.82 -2.47 20.17
N GLN A 175 2.74 -1.80 19.45
CA GLN A 175 2.75 -1.84 17.98
C GLN A 175 2.89 -3.27 17.46
N MET A 176 3.82 -4.05 18.01
CA MET A 176 4.03 -5.44 17.58
C MET A 176 2.84 -6.35 17.90
N GLN A 177 2.18 -6.17 19.05
CA GLN A 177 0.96 -6.91 19.41
C GLN A 177 -0.18 -6.60 18.43
N SER A 178 -0.40 -5.32 18.13
CA SER A 178 -1.43 -4.88 17.20
C SER A 178 -1.15 -5.36 15.77
N LEU A 179 0.11 -5.25 15.31
CA LEU A 179 0.52 -5.79 14.02
C LEU A 179 0.26 -7.30 13.92
N LEU A 180 0.67 -8.07 14.93
CA LEU A 180 0.45 -9.52 14.96
C LEU A 180 -1.04 -9.86 14.90
N LYS A 181 -1.86 -9.17 15.68
CA LYS A 181 -3.33 -9.35 15.67
C LYS A 181 -3.93 -9.03 14.31
N LEU A 182 -3.52 -7.91 13.70
CA LEU A 182 -3.99 -7.48 12.40
C LEU A 182 -3.57 -8.46 11.30
N VAL A 183 -2.29 -8.86 11.26
CA VAL A 183 -1.80 -9.79 10.24
C VAL A 183 -2.48 -11.16 10.35
N ARG A 184 -2.66 -11.71 11.55
CA ARG A 184 -3.42 -12.95 11.76
C ARG A 184 -4.85 -12.86 11.26
N PHE A 185 -5.53 -11.74 11.53
CA PHE A 185 -6.87 -11.47 10.99
C PHE A 185 -6.86 -11.50 9.45
N LEU A 186 -5.93 -10.80 8.81
CA LEU A 186 -5.81 -10.73 7.36
C LEU A 186 -5.46 -12.08 6.73
N GLN A 187 -4.51 -12.83 7.34
CA GLN A 187 -4.17 -14.19 6.92
C GLN A 187 -5.38 -15.10 6.93
N GLN A 188 -6.12 -15.08 8.03
CA GLN A 188 -7.29 -15.91 8.21
C GLN A 188 -8.40 -15.56 7.22
N ARG A 189 -8.63 -14.25 6.99
CA ARG A 189 -9.69 -13.76 6.09
C ARG A 189 -9.39 -14.04 4.62
N TYR A 190 -8.16 -13.81 4.18
CA TYR A 190 -7.77 -13.91 2.78
C TYR A 190 -6.94 -15.14 2.44
N ARG A 191 -6.68 -16.01 3.43
CA ARG A 191 -5.81 -17.20 3.30
C ARG A 191 -4.41 -16.83 2.80
N ILE A 192 -3.86 -15.72 3.32
CA ILE A 192 -2.52 -15.28 2.99
C ILE A 192 -1.51 -16.14 3.77
N PRO A 193 -0.65 -16.92 3.13
CA PRO A 193 0.35 -17.72 3.82
C PRO A 193 1.46 -16.83 4.41
N THR A 194 2.14 -17.30 5.47
CA THR A 194 3.23 -16.56 6.13
C THR A 194 4.37 -16.22 5.16
N SER A 195 4.58 -17.03 4.11
CA SER A 195 5.54 -16.75 3.04
C SER A 195 5.25 -15.47 2.26
N ARG A 196 3.98 -15.03 2.25
CA ARG A 196 3.54 -13.78 1.59
C ARG A 196 3.36 -12.60 2.56
N ILE A 197 3.95 -12.68 3.74
CA ILE A 197 4.10 -11.54 4.65
C ILE A 197 5.49 -10.97 4.46
N TYR A 198 5.58 -9.79 3.86
CA TYR A 198 6.84 -9.16 3.47
C TYR A 198 7.11 -7.90 4.30
N GLY A 199 8.38 -7.55 4.50
CA GLY A 199 8.77 -6.16 4.70
C GLY A 199 8.95 -5.50 3.34
N HIS A 200 8.80 -4.19 3.22
CA HIS A 200 8.92 -3.50 1.93
C HIS A 200 10.20 -3.91 1.17
N LYS A 201 11.37 -3.88 1.83
CA LYS A 201 12.67 -4.25 1.22
C LYS A 201 12.77 -5.70 0.73
N THR A 202 11.91 -6.59 1.20
CA THR A 202 11.91 -8.01 0.83
C THR A 202 10.73 -8.38 -0.06
N THR A 203 9.94 -7.40 -0.48
CA THR A 203 8.83 -7.62 -1.41
C THR A 203 9.38 -7.89 -2.81
N PRO A 204 9.03 -9.02 -3.46
CA PRO A 204 9.57 -9.37 -4.78
C PRO A 204 9.33 -8.27 -5.82
N GLY A 205 10.41 -7.80 -6.44
CA GLY A 205 10.37 -6.75 -7.46
C GLY A 205 10.20 -5.32 -6.93
N ALA A 206 10.16 -5.12 -5.62
CA ALA A 206 10.07 -3.76 -5.06
C ALA A 206 11.35 -2.96 -5.32
N ARG A 207 11.20 -1.64 -5.43
CA ARG A 207 12.36 -0.73 -5.47
C ARG A 207 13.23 -0.91 -4.23
N VAL A 208 14.54 -0.76 -4.38
CA VAL A 208 15.49 -0.84 -3.27
C VAL A 208 15.13 0.19 -2.19
N THR A 209 15.03 -0.28 -0.96
CA THR A 209 14.65 0.55 0.20
C THR A 209 15.19 -0.05 1.50
N ALA A 210 15.37 0.77 2.54
CA ALA A 210 15.67 0.31 3.89
C ALA A 210 14.41 -0.10 4.67
N CYS A 211 13.20 0.24 4.20
CA CYS A 211 11.93 -0.01 4.87
C CYS A 211 11.65 -1.53 5.00
N PRO A 212 11.19 -2.01 6.15
CA PRO A 212 10.75 -1.31 7.37
C PRO A 212 11.88 -0.95 8.36
N GLY A 213 13.13 -0.95 7.97
CA GLY A 213 14.27 -0.66 8.81
C GLY A 213 14.99 -1.91 9.32
N ARG A 214 16.31 -1.77 9.62
CA ARG A 214 17.16 -2.91 10.02
C ARG A 214 16.82 -3.47 11.40
N LYS A 215 16.25 -2.66 12.30
CA LYS A 215 15.84 -3.07 13.65
C LYS A 215 14.39 -3.57 13.72
N PHE A 216 13.66 -3.57 12.60
CA PHE A 216 12.34 -4.16 12.57
C PHE A 216 12.42 -5.69 12.67
N PRO A 217 11.76 -6.33 13.68
CA PRO A 217 11.95 -7.75 13.96
C PRO A 217 11.10 -8.65 13.04
N MET A 218 11.35 -8.63 11.74
CA MET A 218 10.54 -9.34 10.74
C MET A 218 10.55 -10.86 10.93
N ALA A 219 11.69 -11.46 11.31
CA ALA A 219 11.79 -12.88 11.58
C ALA A 219 10.92 -13.29 12.78
N ARG A 220 10.96 -12.49 13.88
CA ARG A 220 10.11 -12.71 15.06
C ARG A 220 8.62 -12.56 14.72
N LEU A 221 8.23 -11.57 13.89
CA LEU A 221 6.84 -11.47 13.44
C LEU A 221 6.42 -12.76 12.75
N LYS A 222 7.20 -13.22 11.77
CA LYS A 222 6.88 -14.45 10.99
C LYS A 222 6.83 -15.72 11.84
N SER A 223 7.68 -15.85 12.86
CA SER A 223 7.66 -17.02 13.75
C SER A 223 6.43 -17.08 14.66
N MET A 224 5.73 -15.96 14.83
CA MET A 224 4.51 -15.89 15.64
C MET A 224 3.23 -16.02 14.81
N LEU A 225 3.32 -16.10 13.48
CA LEU A 225 2.17 -16.24 12.55
C LEU A 225 1.90 -17.71 12.21
#